data_1c7c3f08505b8b3db5a45552809985cd
#
_entry.id   1c7c3f08505b8b3db5a45552809985cd
#
_cell.length_a   1.000
_cell.length_b   1.000
_cell.length_c   1.000
_cell.angle_alpha   90.00
_cell.angle_beta   90.00
_cell.angle_gamma   90.00
#
_symmetry.space_group_name_H-M   'P 1'
#
loop_
_entity.id
_entity.type
_entity.pdbx_description
1 polymer ?
#
loop_
_entity_poly.entity_id
_entity_poly.type
_entity_poly.pdbx_seq_one_letter_code
_entity_poly.pdbx_strand_id
1 'polypeptide(L)'
;MASFLEKKKTAAQIVANARGEEKVSAQELLAGVFDDFLELHGDRLSADDAAIIGGVAHFEGKPVTVILTNKGKSAQERLRTHFGCPEPAGYRKSLRLIKQAEKFKRPVVTFINTAGAYPGQSAEENGQGEAIARNLLEISSVKVPVIAVIYGEGGSGGALAFACGDSVWMFENSMYSVLSPEGFAAILWKDSSRADEAAEVMQLTPEKLLQQKVIDGIIPESRSHKRLFRAVKKVLQQELEKYQKLSASALVEKRQQRFQRF
;
A
#
# COMPACT_ATOMS: atom_id res chain seq x y z
N MET A 1 23.49 5.85 33.20
CA MET A 1 22.38 5.47 32.28
C MET A 1 22.94 5.38 30.89
N ALA A 2 23.24 4.17 30.40
CA ALA A 2 23.76 3.98 29.07
C ALA A 2 22.59 4.13 28.07
N SER A 3 22.62 5.17 27.26
CA SER A 3 21.76 5.35 26.09
C SER A 3 22.08 4.17 25.16
N PHE A 4 21.20 3.19 25.07
CA PHE A 4 21.18 2.24 23.96
C PHE A 4 20.81 3.06 22.69
N LEU A 5 21.83 3.55 22.00
CA LEU A 5 21.69 4.00 20.63
C LEU A 5 21.25 2.76 19.83
N GLU A 6 19.95 2.62 19.56
CA GLU A 6 19.48 1.61 18.62
C GLU A 6 20.27 1.80 17.30
N LYS A 7 21.06 0.80 16.95
CA LYS A 7 21.89 0.82 15.76
C LYS A 7 20.96 0.97 14.55
N LYS A 8 21.12 2.03 13.77
CA LYS A 8 20.31 2.30 12.57
C LYS A 8 20.35 1.06 11.66
N LYS A 9 19.17 0.57 11.25
CA LYS A 9 19.05 -0.60 10.36
C LYS A 9 19.61 -0.26 8.98
N THR A 10 20.29 -1.22 8.34
CA THR A 10 20.68 -1.13 6.93
C THR A 10 19.45 -1.26 6.03
N ALA A 11 19.57 -0.84 4.75
CA ALA A 11 18.48 -1.02 3.79
C ALA A 11 18.15 -2.52 3.58
N ALA A 12 19.17 -3.39 3.53
CA ALA A 12 18.99 -4.84 3.46
C ALA A 12 18.17 -5.39 4.65
N GLN A 13 18.46 -4.93 5.88
CA GLN A 13 17.68 -5.32 7.06
C GLN A 13 16.24 -4.83 7.00
N ILE A 14 16.00 -3.62 6.48
CA ILE A 14 14.64 -3.09 6.28
C ILE A 14 13.89 -3.92 5.24
N VAL A 15 14.53 -4.29 4.12
CA VAL A 15 13.95 -5.17 3.10
C VAL A 15 13.59 -6.54 3.69
N ALA A 16 14.51 -7.16 4.44
CA ALA A 16 14.25 -8.43 5.10
C ALA A 16 13.06 -8.33 6.07
N ASN A 17 12.98 -7.25 6.87
CA ASN A 17 11.86 -7.02 7.78
C ASN A 17 10.54 -6.76 7.04
N ALA A 18 10.55 -6.03 5.90
CA ALA A 18 9.37 -5.78 5.08
C ALA A 18 8.75 -7.08 4.55
N ARG A 19 9.58 -8.08 4.28
CA ARG A 19 9.21 -9.42 3.78
C ARG A 19 8.94 -10.44 4.89
N GLY A 20 9.36 -10.12 6.11
CA GLY A 20 9.36 -11.03 7.24
C GLY A 20 7.97 -11.56 7.63
N GLU A 21 7.95 -12.77 8.21
CA GLU A 21 6.72 -13.41 8.68
C GLU A 21 6.09 -12.73 9.89
N GLU A 22 6.90 -11.99 10.65
CA GLU A 22 6.48 -11.21 11.83
C GLU A 22 5.66 -9.95 11.45
N LYS A 23 5.55 -9.65 10.16
CA LYS A 23 4.71 -8.53 9.71
C LYS A 23 3.24 -8.75 10.09
N VAL A 24 2.63 -7.68 10.56
CA VAL A 24 1.17 -7.64 10.76
C VAL A 24 0.46 -7.99 9.46
N SER A 25 -0.55 -8.85 9.53
CA SER A 25 -1.35 -9.22 8.36
C SER A 25 -2.41 -8.18 8.03
N ALA A 26 -2.95 -8.28 6.80
CA ALA A 26 -4.08 -7.47 6.37
C ALA A 26 -5.29 -7.62 7.31
N GLN A 27 -5.60 -8.86 7.72
CA GLN A 27 -6.71 -9.16 8.62
C GLN A 27 -6.51 -8.56 10.02
N GLU A 28 -5.27 -8.62 10.56
CA GLU A 28 -4.96 -8.02 11.86
C GLU A 28 -5.03 -6.49 11.82
N LEU A 29 -4.54 -5.86 10.73
CA LEU A 29 -4.70 -4.41 10.53
C LEU A 29 -6.18 -4.02 10.46
N LEU A 30 -6.95 -4.78 9.69
CA LEU A 30 -8.38 -4.53 9.53
C LEU A 30 -9.10 -4.60 10.88
N ALA A 31 -8.92 -5.70 11.62
CA ALA A 31 -9.55 -5.91 12.92
C ALA A 31 -9.03 -4.95 14.02
N GLY A 32 -7.79 -4.49 13.92
CA GLY A 32 -7.19 -3.61 14.93
C GLY A 32 -7.44 -2.12 14.72
N VAL A 33 -7.76 -1.72 13.50
CA VAL A 33 -7.88 -0.30 13.11
C VAL A 33 -9.31 0.12 12.86
N PHE A 34 -10.16 -0.78 12.34
CA PHE A 34 -11.52 -0.47 11.91
C PHE A 34 -12.56 -1.30 12.67
N ASP A 35 -13.80 -0.81 12.66
CA ASP A 35 -14.94 -1.49 13.22
C ASP A 35 -15.95 -1.85 12.11
N ASP A 36 -16.80 -2.85 12.32
CA ASP A 36 -17.96 -3.24 11.48
C ASP A 36 -17.61 -3.42 9.99
N PHE A 37 -16.51 -4.12 9.69
CA PHE A 37 -16.08 -4.32 8.31
C PHE A 37 -17.02 -5.26 7.56
N LEU A 38 -17.56 -4.75 6.44
CA LEU A 38 -18.31 -5.52 5.45
C LEU A 38 -17.49 -5.70 4.19
N GLU A 39 -17.00 -6.91 3.94
CA GLU A 39 -16.26 -7.22 2.73
C GLU A 39 -17.15 -7.22 1.49
N LEU A 40 -16.62 -6.66 0.39
CA LEU A 40 -17.30 -6.59 -0.90
C LEU A 40 -16.46 -7.29 -1.96
N HIS A 41 -17.01 -8.31 -2.60
CA HIS A 41 -16.34 -9.20 -3.53
C HIS A 41 -16.58 -8.87 -5.00
N GLY A 42 -15.64 -9.31 -5.85
CA GLY A 42 -15.73 -9.32 -7.31
C GLY A 42 -15.48 -7.97 -7.99
N ASP A 43 -15.01 -8.05 -9.21
CA ASP A 43 -14.70 -6.89 -10.07
C ASP A 43 -15.89 -6.41 -10.91
N ARG A 44 -17.00 -7.15 -10.94
CA ARG A 44 -18.21 -6.95 -11.79
C ARG A 44 -17.94 -7.19 -13.28
N LEU A 45 -16.85 -7.83 -13.63
CA LEU A 45 -16.53 -8.18 -15.01
C LEU A 45 -16.27 -9.69 -15.18
N SER A 46 -15.36 -10.25 -14.41
CA SER A 46 -14.90 -11.63 -14.63
C SER A 46 -14.71 -12.45 -13.35
N ALA A 47 -14.14 -11.88 -12.30
CA ALA A 47 -13.71 -12.66 -11.14
C ALA A 47 -13.64 -11.84 -9.83
N ASP A 48 -13.32 -12.54 -8.75
CA ASP A 48 -12.78 -11.95 -7.52
C ASP A 48 -11.30 -12.28 -7.39
N ASP A 49 -10.56 -11.49 -6.64
CA ASP A 49 -9.15 -11.70 -6.36
C ASP A 49 -8.91 -11.74 -4.86
N ALA A 50 -8.40 -12.86 -4.37
CA ALA A 50 -8.08 -13.08 -2.96
C ALA A 50 -6.88 -12.25 -2.47
N ALA A 51 -6.04 -11.74 -3.40
CA ALA A 51 -4.96 -10.82 -3.08
C ALA A 51 -5.46 -9.43 -2.64
N ILE A 52 -6.75 -9.13 -2.83
CA ILE A 52 -7.37 -7.88 -2.43
C ILE A 52 -8.53 -8.13 -1.47
N ILE A 53 -8.41 -7.63 -0.25
CA ILE A 53 -9.51 -7.48 0.70
C ILE A 53 -10.02 -6.04 0.55
N GLY A 54 -11.31 -5.87 0.33
CA GLY A 54 -11.87 -4.53 0.19
C GLY A 54 -13.33 -4.46 0.60
N GLY A 55 -13.74 -3.34 1.17
CA GLY A 55 -15.08 -3.18 1.66
C GLY A 55 -15.35 -1.84 2.35
N VAL A 56 -16.41 -1.83 3.14
CA VAL A 56 -16.84 -0.67 3.94
C VAL A 56 -16.66 -1.00 5.41
N ALA A 57 -16.17 -0.04 6.17
CA ALA A 57 -15.97 -0.16 7.62
C ALA A 57 -16.34 1.13 8.33
N HIS A 58 -16.29 1.12 9.65
CA HIS A 58 -16.27 2.35 10.44
C HIS A 58 -14.87 2.65 10.94
N PHE A 59 -14.47 3.91 10.87
CA PHE A 59 -13.27 4.45 11.50
C PHE A 59 -13.69 5.61 12.42
N GLU A 60 -13.47 5.45 13.72
CA GLU A 60 -13.94 6.41 14.74
C GLU A 60 -15.42 6.82 14.52
N GLY A 61 -16.28 5.81 14.30
CA GLY A 61 -17.73 5.97 14.09
C GLY A 61 -18.15 6.56 12.73
N LYS A 62 -17.20 6.82 11.81
CA LYS A 62 -17.49 7.36 10.47
C LYS A 62 -17.28 6.30 9.39
N PRO A 63 -18.14 6.23 8.36
CA PRO A 63 -17.99 5.24 7.31
C PRO A 63 -16.78 5.56 6.42
N VAL A 64 -15.97 4.53 6.16
CA VAL A 64 -14.80 4.58 5.29
C VAL A 64 -14.81 3.40 4.32
N THR A 65 -14.16 3.55 3.18
CA THR A 65 -13.84 2.43 2.29
C THR A 65 -12.40 2.00 2.56
N VAL A 66 -12.19 0.71 2.79
CA VAL A 66 -10.88 0.15 3.11
C VAL A 66 -10.50 -0.87 2.04
N ILE A 67 -9.27 -0.79 1.56
CA ILE A 67 -8.70 -1.71 0.57
C ILE A 67 -7.32 -2.14 1.06
N LEU A 68 -7.08 -3.45 1.13
CA LEU A 68 -5.81 -4.00 1.58
C LEU A 68 -5.30 -5.01 0.56
N THR A 69 -4.02 -4.96 0.25
CA THR A 69 -3.37 -6.11 -0.38
C THR A 69 -3.15 -7.20 0.67
N ASN A 70 -3.46 -8.43 0.33
CA ASN A 70 -3.43 -9.57 1.22
C ASN A 70 -2.35 -10.57 0.79
N LYS A 71 -1.25 -10.62 1.52
CA LYS A 71 -0.13 -11.54 1.24
C LYS A 71 -0.40 -12.99 1.71
N GLY A 72 -1.40 -13.17 2.60
CA GLY A 72 -1.65 -14.44 3.28
C GLY A 72 -0.63 -14.76 4.37
N LYS A 73 -1.02 -15.53 5.37
CA LYS A 73 -0.15 -15.99 6.48
C LYS A 73 0.34 -17.42 6.25
N SER A 74 -0.58 -18.35 6.02
CA SER A 74 -0.25 -19.76 5.76
C SER A 74 0.26 -19.95 4.33
N ALA A 75 0.99 -21.04 4.07
CA ALA A 75 1.45 -21.38 2.72
C ALA A 75 0.29 -21.50 1.74
N GLN A 76 -0.83 -22.09 2.16
CA GLN A 76 -2.02 -22.23 1.33
C GLN A 76 -2.67 -20.87 1.01
N GLU A 77 -2.75 -19.96 1.99
CA GLU A 77 -3.24 -18.59 1.75
C GLU A 77 -2.32 -17.83 0.81
N ARG A 78 -1.00 -17.90 1.01
CA ARG A 78 -0.02 -17.23 0.15
C ARG A 78 -0.13 -17.69 -1.31
N LEU A 79 -0.31 -18.98 -1.54
CA LEU A 79 -0.56 -19.49 -2.91
C LEU A 79 -1.85 -18.93 -3.50
N ARG A 80 -2.94 -18.93 -2.73
CA ARG A 80 -4.25 -18.40 -3.17
C ARG A 80 -4.24 -16.91 -3.45
N THR A 81 -3.42 -16.14 -2.72
CA THR A 81 -3.28 -14.68 -2.87
C THR A 81 -2.11 -14.29 -3.76
N HIS A 82 -1.49 -15.23 -4.46
CA HIS A 82 -0.27 -15.00 -5.23
C HIS A 82 0.78 -14.20 -4.46
N PHE A 83 0.97 -14.53 -3.16
CA PHE A 83 1.86 -13.80 -2.25
C PHE A 83 1.58 -12.30 -2.16
N GLY A 84 0.32 -11.91 -2.31
CA GLY A 84 -0.12 -10.52 -2.29
C GLY A 84 0.06 -9.77 -3.61
N CYS A 85 0.30 -10.49 -4.71
CA CYS A 85 0.41 -9.92 -6.05
C CYS A 85 -0.96 -9.95 -6.75
N PRO A 86 -1.65 -8.81 -6.91
CA PRO A 86 -2.99 -8.81 -7.46
C PRO A 86 -3.02 -9.13 -8.95
N GLU A 87 -4.06 -9.83 -9.36
CA GLU A 87 -4.48 -10.02 -10.73
C GLU A 87 -5.31 -8.83 -11.24
N PRO A 88 -5.64 -8.76 -12.54
CA PRO A 88 -6.47 -7.67 -13.09
C PRO A 88 -7.80 -7.50 -12.36
N ALA A 89 -8.42 -8.59 -11.92
CA ALA A 89 -9.67 -8.55 -11.16
C ALA A 89 -9.51 -7.81 -9.82
N GLY A 90 -8.36 -7.94 -9.16
CA GLY A 90 -8.05 -7.22 -7.92
C GLY A 90 -7.96 -5.72 -8.12
N TYR A 91 -7.30 -5.27 -9.18
CA TYR A 91 -7.23 -3.85 -9.53
C TYR A 91 -8.60 -3.29 -9.90
N ARG A 92 -9.39 -4.01 -10.72
CA ARG A 92 -10.75 -3.60 -11.08
C ARG A 92 -11.69 -3.58 -9.87
N LYS A 93 -11.61 -4.57 -8.98
CA LYS A 93 -12.33 -4.59 -7.69
C LYS A 93 -12.00 -3.35 -6.87
N SER A 94 -10.72 -3.02 -6.73
CA SER A 94 -10.27 -1.84 -5.98
C SER A 94 -10.83 -0.56 -6.58
N LEU A 95 -10.72 -0.37 -7.89
CA LEU A 95 -11.27 0.80 -8.57
C LEU A 95 -12.78 0.92 -8.39
N ARG A 96 -13.50 -0.19 -8.52
CA ARG A 96 -14.94 -0.24 -8.28
C ARG A 96 -15.31 0.26 -6.88
N LEU A 97 -14.55 -0.17 -5.85
CA LEU A 97 -14.77 0.26 -4.47
C LEU A 97 -14.44 1.74 -4.27
N ILE A 98 -13.40 2.25 -4.91
CA ILE A 98 -13.01 3.66 -4.89
C ILE A 98 -14.09 4.53 -5.56
N LYS A 99 -14.59 4.12 -6.72
CA LYS A 99 -15.70 4.84 -7.39
C LYS A 99 -17.00 4.80 -6.57
N GLN A 100 -17.26 3.68 -5.88
CA GLN A 100 -18.37 3.60 -4.94
C GLN A 100 -18.15 4.54 -3.74
N ALA A 101 -16.92 4.62 -3.22
CA ALA A 101 -16.58 5.55 -2.13
C ALA A 101 -16.83 7.00 -2.55
N GLU A 102 -16.42 7.40 -3.76
CA GLU A 102 -16.69 8.72 -4.33
C GLU A 102 -18.19 9.01 -4.40
N LYS A 103 -18.97 8.08 -4.95
CA LYS A 103 -20.44 8.23 -5.06
C LYS A 103 -21.10 8.46 -3.70
N PHE A 104 -20.66 7.78 -2.67
CA PHE A 104 -21.21 7.88 -1.32
C PHE A 104 -20.43 8.83 -0.39
N LYS A 105 -19.47 9.59 -0.94
CA LYS A 105 -18.65 10.58 -0.23
C LYS A 105 -17.90 10.00 0.98
N ARG A 106 -17.47 8.74 0.89
CA ARG A 106 -16.63 8.10 1.90
C ARG A 106 -15.16 8.27 1.58
N PRO A 107 -14.29 8.59 2.54
CA PRO A 107 -12.85 8.53 2.32
C PRO A 107 -12.39 7.09 2.07
N VAL A 108 -11.25 6.96 1.40
CA VAL A 108 -10.62 5.68 1.09
C VAL A 108 -9.31 5.55 1.85
N VAL A 109 -9.08 4.40 2.45
CA VAL A 109 -7.80 4.02 3.05
C VAL A 109 -7.29 2.77 2.35
N THR A 110 -6.05 2.83 1.84
CA THR A 110 -5.40 1.69 1.23
C THR A 110 -4.21 1.22 2.08
N PHE A 111 -4.11 -0.09 2.32
CA PHE A 111 -2.95 -0.72 2.96
C PHE A 111 -2.25 -1.62 1.96
N ILE A 112 -0.94 -1.40 1.79
CA ILE A 112 -0.17 -1.98 0.69
C ILE A 112 0.96 -2.85 1.24
N ASN A 113 0.95 -4.13 0.87
CA ASN A 113 2.04 -5.08 1.06
C ASN A 113 2.04 -6.05 -0.13
N THR A 114 2.68 -5.66 -1.20
CA THR A 114 2.77 -6.41 -2.46
C THR A 114 4.15 -6.26 -3.09
N ALA A 115 4.69 -7.33 -3.62
CA ALA A 115 5.90 -7.27 -4.44
C ALA A 115 5.65 -6.65 -5.84
N GLY A 116 4.38 -6.52 -6.23
CA GLY A 116 3.94 -5.96 -7.51
C GLY A 116 2.68 -6.65 -8.03
N ALA A 117 2.33 -6.37 -9.26
CA ALA A 117 1.25 -7.06 -9.95
C ALA A 117 1.64 -8.52 -10.25
N TYR A 118 0.66 -9.42 -10.30
CA TYR A 118 0.92 -10.82 -10.65
C TYR A 118 1.44 -10.94 -12.11
N PRO A 119 2.64 -11.54 -12.31
CA PRO A 119 3.30 -11.53 -13.62
C PRO A 119 2.95 -12.76 -14.47
N GLY A 120 1.80 -13.38 -14.23
CA GLY A 120 1.37 -14.58 -14.95
C GLY A 120 0.81 -14.26 -16.33
N GLN A 121 0.97 -15.20 -17.29
CA GLN A 121 0.43 -15.08 -18.65
C GLN A 121 -1.08 -14.79 -18.62
N SER A 122 -1.84 -15.49 -17.77
CA SER A 122 -3.27 -15.26 -17.62
C SER A 122 -3.62 -13.82 -17.18
N ALA A 123 -2.78 -13.19 -16.36
CA ALA A 123 -2.99 -11.82 -15.96
C ALA A 123 -2.78 -10.84 -17.12
N GLU A 124 -1.75 -11.06 -17.94
CA GLU A 124 -1.51 -10.23 -19.14
C GLU A 124 -2.65 -10.39 -20.16
N GLU A 125 -3.11 -11.60 -20.43
CA GLU A 125 -4.24 -11.90 -21.30
C GLU A 125 -5.56 -11.26 -20.80
N ASN A 126 -5.73 -11.09 -19.50
CA ASN A 126 -6.88 -10.47 -18.87
C ASN A 126 -6.71 -8.95 -18.61
N GLY A 127 -5.67 -8.32 -19.18
CA GLY A 127 -5.49 -6.87 -19.20
C GLY A 127 -4.86 -6.29 -17.92
N GLN A 128 -3.78 -6.91 -17.43
CA GLN A 128 -3.06 -6.45 -16.22
C GLN A 128 -2.61 -5.00 -16.34
N GLY A 129 -1.94 -4.66 -17.44
CA GLY A 129 -1.45 -3.29 -17.66
C GLY A 129 -2.59 -2.27 -17.75
N GLU A 130 -3.69 -2.62 -18.44
CA GLU A 130 -4.88 -1.74 -18.53
C GLU A 130 -5.52 -1.51 -17.16
N ALA A 131 -5.70 -2.56 -16.36
CA ALA A 131 -6.32 -2.45 -15.05
C ALA A 131 -5.51 -1.55 -14.10
N ILE A 132 -4.17 -1.65 -14.12
CA ILE A 132 -3.27 -0.79 -13.37
C ILE A 132 -3.36 0.67 -13.88
N ALA A 133 -3.23 0.87 -15.19
CA ALA A 133 -3.27 2.21 -15.79
C ALA A 133 -4.60 2.92 -15.50
N ARG A 134 -5.70 2.18 -15.55
CA ARG A 134 -7.03 2.71 -15.21
C ARG A 134 -7.12 3.12 -13.74
N ASN A 135 -6.57 2.35 -12.80
CA ASN A 135 -6.50 2.77 -11.39
C ASN A 135 -5.75 4.08 -11.24
N LEU A 136 -4.58 4.23 -11.87
CA LEU A 136 -3.78 5.45 -11.80
C LEU A 136 -4.56 6.67 -12.33
N LEU A 137 -5.18 6.52 -13.50
CA LEU A 137 -5.94 7.58 -14.14
C LEU A 137 -7.14 7.99 -13.29
N GLU A 138 -7.97 7.04 -12.89
CA GLU A 138 -9.23 7.32 -12.21
C GLU A 138 -9.02 7.84 -10.78
N ILE A 139 -8.06 7.25 -10.02
CA ILE A 139 -7.77 7.70 -8.65
C ILE A 139 -7.23 9.13 -8.65
N SER A 140 -6.49 9.55 -9.69
CA SER A 140 -5.98 10.92 -9.78
C SER A 140 -7.08 11.99 -9.75
N SER A 141 -8.31 11.64 -10.14
CA SER A 141 -9.47 12.54 -10.25
C SER A 141 -10.58 12.30 -9.21
N VAL A 142 -10.43 11.30 -8.33
CA VAL A 142 -11.43 10.97 -7.30
C VAL A 142 -11.63 12.12 -6.32
N LYS A 143 -12.88 12.46 -6.04
CA LYS A 143 -13.31 13.63 -5.25
C LYS A 143 -13.48 13.36 -3.75
N VAL A 144 -12.90 12.26 -3.25
CA VAL A 144 -12.84 11.93 -1.82
C VAL A 144 -11.41 11.72 -1.39
N PRO A 145 -11.08 11.90 -0.10
CA PRO A 145 -9.73 11.63 0.41
C PRO A 145 -9.31 10.17 0.18
N VAL A 146 -8.07 9.99 -0.28
CA VAL A 146 -7.42 8.68 -0.46
C VAL A 146 -6.10 8.68 0.30
N ILE A 147 -6.02 7.90 1.37
CA ILE A 147 -4.84 7.78 2.24
C ILE A 147 -4.22 6.41 2.01
N ALA A 148 -2.96 6.39 1.60
CA ALA A 148 -2.23 5.15 1.36
C ALA A 148 -1.22 4.87 2.48
N VAL A 149 -1.13 3.62 2.91
CA VAL A 149 -0.18 3.14 3.92
C VAL A 149 0.55 1.90 3.39
N ILE A 150 1.83 2.01 3.14
CA ILE A 150 2.69 0.87 2.78
C ILE A 150 3.21 0.25 4.08
N TYR A 151 2.76 -0.99 4.38
CA TYR A 151 3.11 -1.64 5.64
C TYR A 151 4.10 -2.81 5.52
N GLY A 152 4.51 -3.15 4.29
CA GLY A 152 5.51 -4.16 3.97
C GLY A 152 6.21 -3.81 2.67
N GLU A 153 6.02 -4.61 1.63
CA GLU A 153 6.55 -4.31 0.31
C GLU A 153 5.60 -3.40 -0.47
N GLY A 154 6.16 -2.39 -1.14
CA GLY A 154 5.49 -1.53 -2.11
C GLY A 154 6.18 -1.67 -3.47
N GLY A 155 5.78 -2.66 -4.27
CA GLY A 155 6.44 -3.00 -5.52
C GLY A 155 5.81 -2.36 -6.75
N SER A 156 6.59 -1.54 -7.47
CA SER A 156 6.34 -1.10 -8.85
C SER A 156 4.97 -0.44 -9.08
N GLY A 157 4.50 -0.46 -10.30
CA GLY A 157 3.17 0.00 -10.71
C GLY A 157 2.02 -0.71 -10.00
N GLY A 158 2.25 -1.96 -9.59
CA GLY A 158 1.27 -2.73 -8.82
C GLY A 158 0.95 -2.10 -7.46
N ALA A 159 1.96 -1.62 -6.74
CA ALA A 159 1.76 -0.86 -5.50
C ALA A 159 1.27 0.58 -5.78
N LEU A 160 1.81 1.24 -6.80
CA LEU A 160 1.44 2.61 -7.16
C LEU A 160 -0.05 2.73 -7.48
N ALA A 161 -0.66 1.71 -8.10
CA ALA A 161 -2.08 1.65 -8.40
C ALA A 161 -3.00 1.77 -7.16
N PHE A 162 -2.46 1.61 -5.95
CA PHE A 162 -3.14 1.84 -4.67
C PHE A 162 -2.58 3.04 -3.91
N ALA A 163 -1.36 3.51 -4.27
CA ALA A 163 -0.62 4.56 -3.57
C ALA A 163 -0.78 5.96 -4.21
N CYS A 164 -1.48 6.10 -5.34
CA CYS A 164 -1.68 7.40 -5.99
C CYS A 164 -2.76 8.26 -5.31
N GLY A 165 -2.70 8.34 -3.96
CA GLY A 165 -3.63 9.10 -3.13
C GLY A 165 -3.14 10.50 -2.74
N ASP A 166 -3.86 11.11 -1.80
CA ASP A 166 -3.56 12.44 -1.25
C ASP A 166 -2.38 12.44 -0.30
N SER A 167 -2.17 11.33 0.41
CA SER A 167 -0.98 11.09 1.23
C SER A 167 -0.55 9.64 1.18
N VAL A 168 0.77 9.44 1.31
CA VAL A 168 1.42 8.11 1.34
C VAL A 168 2.25 8.01 2.60
N TRP A 169 1.93 7.06 3.44
CA TRP A 169 2.65 6.75 4.66
C TRP A 169 3.32 5.40 4.56
N MET A 170 4.41 5.22 5.24
CA MET A 170 5.12 3.95 5.29
C MET A 170 5.35 3.50 6.72
N PHE A 171 5.27 2.17 6.96
CA PHE A 171 5.76 1.62 8.20
C PHE A 171 7.29 1.70 8.24
N GLU A 172 7.84 1.80 9.44
CA GLU A 172 9.29 1.93 9.68
C GLU A 172 10.15 0.83 9.03
N ASN A 173 9.64 -0.38 8.95
CA ASN A 173 10.30 -1.51 8.29
C ASN A 173 9.53 -1.93 7.02
N SER A 174 9.28 -1.00 6.12
CA SER A 174 8.68 -1.24 4.82
C SER A 174 9.60 -0.74 3.70
N MET A 175 9.34 -1.14 2.47
CA MET A 175 10.07 -0.67 1.30
C MET A 175 9.11 -0.21 0.21
N TYR A 176 9.53 0.76 -0.59
CA TYR A 176 8.78 1.19 -1.76
C TYR A 176 9.75 1.48 -2.91
N SER A 177 9.60 0.77 -4.03
CA SER A 177 10.52 0.85 -5.16
C SER A 177 9.87 0.40 -6.46
N VAL A 178 10.48 0.82 -7.57
CA VAL A 178 10.06 0.42 -8.93
C VAL A 178 10.33 -1.07 -9.18
N LEU A 179 11.33 -1.66 -8.51
CA LEU A 179 11.85 -2.98 -8.82
C LEU A 179 12.44 -3.60 -7.52
N SER A 180 12.55 -4.90 -7.45
CA SER A 180 13.18 -5.54 -6.30
C SER A 180 14.70 -5.33 -6.29
N PRO A 181 15.38 -5.34 -5.13
CA PRO A 181 16.84 -5.27 -5.08
C PRO A 181 17.54 -6.35 -5.90
N GLU A 182 17.01 -7.57 -5.89
CA GLU A 182 17.51 -8.68 -6.70
C GLU A 182 17.38 -8.39 -8.20
N GLY A 183 16.24 -7.85 -8.63
CA GLY A 183 15.99 -7.46 -10.02
C GLY A 183 16.90 -6.32 -10.46
N PHE A 184 17.09 -5.30 -9.59
CA PHE A 184 18.03 -4.19 -9.85
C PHE A 184 19.45 -4.71 -10.04
N ALA A 185 19.95 -5.55 -9.12
CA ALA A 185 21.30 -6.12 -9.19
C ALA A 185 21.48 -7.00 -10.44
N ALA A 186 20.48 -7.83 -10.76
CA ALA A 186 20.51 -8.66 -11.96
C ALA A 186 20.57 -7.85 -13.25
N ILE A 187 19.81 -6.76 -13.37
CA ILE A 187 19.75 -5.93 -14.58
C ILE A 187 21.03 -5.12 -14.74
N LEU A 188 21.45 -4.39 -13.69
CA LEU A 188 22.56 -3.45 -13.81
C LEU A 188 23.93 -4.10 -13.64
N TRP A 189 24.05 -5.09 -12.75
CA TRP A 189 25.33 -5.70 -12.41
C TRP A 189 25.47 -7.15 -12.89
N LYS A 190 24.42 -7.70 -13.50
CA LYS A 190 24.37 -9.09 -13.96
C LYS A 190 24.60 -10.12 -12.82
N ASP A 191 24.32 -9.71 -11.57
CA ASP A 191 24.55 -10.51 -10.38
C ASP A 191 23.48 -10.22 -9.32
N SER A 192 22.46 -11.09 -9.23
CA SER A 192 21.36 -10.96 -8.26
C SER A 192 21.80 -11.19 -6.81
N SER A 193 22.96 -11.80 -6.56
CA SER A 193 23.49 -12.02 -5.21
C SER A 193 23.88 -10.71 -4.51
N ARG A 194 24.07 -9.62 -5.27
CA ARG A 194 24.37 -8.27 -4.75
C ARG A 194 23.12 -7.47 -4.35
N ALA A 195 22.02 -8.15 -4.04
CA ALA A 195 20.77 -7.51 -3.66
C ALA A 195 20.89 -6.57 -2.44
N ASP A 196 21.71 -6.91 -1.45
CA ASP A 196 21.92 -6.08 -0.26
C ASP A 196 22.59 -4.73 -0.62
N GLU A 197 23.57 -4.74 -1.50
CA GLU A 197 24.20 -3.53 -2.04
C GLU A 197 23.23 -2.73 -2.89
N ALA A 198 22.42 -3.43 -3.69
CA ALA A 198 21.37 -2.80 -4.50
C ALA A 198 20.34 -2.07 -3.61
N ALA A 199 19.93 -2.65 -2.51
CA ALA A 199 18.98 -2.03 -1.58
C ALA A 199 19.50 -0.68 -1.03
N GLU A 200 20.79 -0.56 -0.76
CA GLU A 200 21.40 0.73 -0.33
C GLU A 200 21.40 1.77 -1.45
N VAL A 201 21.76 1.37 -2.68
CA VAL A 201 21.81 2.26 -3.84
C VAL A 201 20.42 2.75 -4.26
N MET A 202 19.41 1.90 -4.19
CA MET A 202 18.03 2.21 -4.61
C MET A 202 17.31 3.21 -3.71
N GLN A 203 17.82 3.49 -2.52
CA GLN A 203 17.22 4.43 -1.54
C GLN A 203 15.73 4.19 -1.24
N LEU A 204 15.32 2.92 -1.22
CA LEU A 204 13.94 2.44 -1.12
C LEU A 204 13.34 2.45 0.30
N THR A 205 14.10 2.89 1.30
CA THR A 205 13.69 2.87 2.71
C THR A 205 12.81 4.07 3.06
N PRO A 206 11.96 3.98 4.08
CA PRO A 206 11.06 5.05 4.48
C PRO A 206 11.77 6.39 4.76
N GLU A 207 12.93 6.35 5.43
CA GLU A 207 13.69 7.56 5.71
C GLU A 207 14.18 8.26 4.43
N LYS A 208 14.68 7.49 3.47
CA LYS A 208 15.17 8.02 2.19
C LYS A 208 14.03 8.60 1.37
N LEU A 209 12.91 7.89 1.29
CA LEU A 209 11.73 8.33 0.56
C LEU A 209 11.05 9.55 1.20
N LEU A 210 11.11 9.68 2.53
CA LEU A 210 10.64 10.87 3.23
C LEU A 210 11.53 12.08 2.91
N GLN A 211 12.86 11.91 2.91
CA GLN A 211 13.81 12.95 2.50
C GLN A 211 13.58 13.44 1.06
N GLN A 212 13.26 12.51 0.16
CA GLN A 212 12.93 12.79 -1.25
C GLN A 212 11.49 13.31 -1.44
N LYS A 213 10.68 13.40 -0.36
CA LYS A 213 9.28 13.82 -0.41
C LYS A 213 8.36 12.89 -1.24
N VAL A 214 8.78 11.65 -1.45
CA VAL A 214 7.95 10.62 -2.09
C VAL A 214 6.82 10.19 -1.16
N ILE A 215 7.10 10.12 0.16
CA ILE A 215 6.11 9.83 1.18
C ILE A 215 5.92 11.01 2.14
N ASP A 216 4.81 11.02 2.88
CA ASP A 216 4.44 12.11 3.80
C ASP A 216 4.85 11.85 5.24
N GLY A 217 5.12 10.60 5.60
CA GLY A 217 5.56 10.28 6.94
C GLY A 217 5.81 8.79 7.17
N ILE A 218 6.33 8.50 8.36
CA ILE A 218 6.70 7.17 8.80
C ILE A 218 5.88 6.79 10.02
N ILE A 219 5.28 5.61 10.01
CA ILE A 219 4.55 5.04 11.15
C ILE A 219 5.52 4.11 11.89
N PRO A 220 5.82 4.37 13.17
CA PRO A 220 6.71 3.53 13.94
C PRO A 220 6.09 2.15 14.16
N GLU A 221 6.89 1.11 14.03
CA GLU A 221 6.49 -0.26 14.30
C GLU A 221 6.77 -0.65 15.75
N SER A 222 5.94 -1.51 16.27
CA SER A 222 6.06 -2.05 17.62
C SER A 222 5.69 -3.53 17.61
N ARG A 223 6.42 -4.34 18.40
CA ARG A 223 6.02 -5.73 18.67
C ARG A 223 4.63 -5.83 19.33
N SER A 224 4.19 -4.76 19.98
CA SER A 224 2.83 -4.67 20.52
C SER A 224 1.87 -4.18 19.44
N HIS A 225 1.03 -5.07 18.94
CA HIS A 225 -0.03 -4.72 17.96
C HIS A 225 -0.91 -3.57 18.46
N LYS A 226 -1.22 -3.52 19.77
CA LYS A 226 -2.00 -2.41 20.36
C LYS A 226 -1.32 -1.05 20.17
N ARG A 227 0.02 -1.00 20.30
CA ARG A 227 0.78 0.27 20.06
C ARG A 227 0.82 0.61 18.59
N LEU A 228 1.04 -0.39 17.73
CA LEU A 228 1.05 -0.22 16.28
C LEU A 228 -0.30 0.32 15.77
N PHE A 229 -1.41 -0.34 16.14
CA PHE A 229 -2.75 0.10 15.71
C PHE A 229 -3.09 1.50 16.21
N ARG A 230 -2.66 1.87 17.42
CA ARG A 230 -2.81 3.25 17.92
C ARG A 230 -2.03 4.26 17.06
N ALA A 231 -0.81 3.93 16.64
CA ALA A 231 -0.02 4.79 15.77
C ALA A 231 -0.68 4.95 14.39
N VAL A 232 -1.18 3.85 13.81
CA VAL A 232 -1.94 3.87 12.55
C VAL A 232 -3.20 4.72 12.69
N LYS A 233 -4.03 4.48 13.72
CA LYS A 233 -5.26 5.25 13.96
C LYS A 233 -4.97 6.74 14.09
N LYS A 234 -3.92 7.13 14.81
CA LYS A 234 -3.52 8.53 14.95
C LYS A 234 -3.21 9.19 13.61
N VAL A 235 -2.45 8.51 12.75
CA VAL A 235 -2.11 9.02 11.42
C VAL A 235 -3.37 9.14 10.55
N LEU A 236 -4.19 8.11 10.49
CA LEU A 236 -5.42 8.12 9.70
C LEU A 236 -6.36 9.25 10.15
N GLN A 237 -6.53 9.44 11.46
CA GLN A 237 -7.35 10.52 11.98
C GLN A 237 -6.84 11.90 11.53
N GLN A 238 -5.54 12.16 11.69
CA GLN A 238 -4.92 13.42 11.28
C GLN A 238 -5.08 13.70 9.78
N GLU A 239 -4.81 12.70 8.94
CA GLU A 239 -4.89 12.85 7.49
C GLU A 239 -6.34 13.00 7.02
N LEU A 240 -7.27 12.22 7.55
CA LEU A 240 -8.69 12.34 7.22
C LEU A 240 -9.26 13.69 7.64
N GLU A 241 -8.96 14.18 8.84
CA GLU A 241 -9.37 15.50 9.31
C GLU A 241 -8.82 16.63 8.43
N LYS A 242 -7.56 16.50 7.98
CA LYS A 242 -6.90 17.47 7.09
C LYS A 242 -7.58 17.55 5.73
N TYR A 243 -7.82 16.40 5.08
CA TYR A 243 -8.33 16.37 3.71
C TYR A 243 -9.85 16.55 3.62
N GLN A 244 -10.62 16.16 4.64
CA GLN A 244 -12.06 16.41 4.70
C GLN A 244 -12.44 17.90 4.76
N LYS A 245 -11.49 18.77 5.13
CA LYS A 245 -11.69 20.22 5.13
C LYS A 245 -11.58 20.87 3.74
N LEU A 246 -11.05 20.14 2.77
CA LEU A 246 -10.87 20.66 1.42
C LEU A 246 -12.13 20.49 0.58
N SER A 247 -12.35 21.42 -0.36
CA SER A 247 -13.34 21.20 -1.41
C SER A 247 -12.89 20.08 -2.35
N ALA A 248 -13.82 19.46 -3.05
CA ALA A 248 -13.51 18.39 -4.00
C ALA A 248 -12.50 18.81 -5.08
N SER A 249 -12.63 20.06 -5.58
CA SER A 249 -11.68 20.61 -6.58
C SER A 249 -10.29 20.81 -6.00
N ALA A 250 -10.18 21.41 -4.81
CA ALA A 250 -8.90 21.64 -4.14
C ALA A 250 -8.19 20.32 -3.77
N LEU A 251 -8.96 19.27 -3.40
CA LEU A 251 -8.43 17.95 -3.13
C LEU A 251 -7.80 17.33 -4.38
N VAL A 252 -8.53 17.32 -5.51
CA VAL A 252 -8.05 16.78 -6.79
C VAL A 252 -6.82 17.54 -7.27
N GLU A 253 -6.88 18.88 -7.28
CA GLU A 253 -5.76 19.73 -7.69
C GLU A 253 -4.51 19.45 -6.86
N LYS A 254 -4.63 19.38 -5.53
CA LYS A 254 -3.52 19.09 -4.64
C LYS A 254 -2.92 17.70 -4.89
N ARG A 255 -3.75 16.69 -5.16
CA ARG A 255 -3.31 15.34 -5.53
C ARG A 255 -2.55 15.37 -6.85
N GLN A 256 -3.05 16.03 -7.88
CA GLN A 256 -2.36 16.16 -9.17
C GLN A 256 -1.02 16.87 -9.04
N GLN A 257 -0.98 18.01 -8.32
CA GLN A 257 0.26 18.74 -8.04
C GLN A 257 1.30 17.89 -7.29
N ARG A 258 0.85 16.95 -6.43
CA ARG A 258 1.74 16.02 -5.74
C ARG A 258 2.55 15.17 -6.72
N PHE A 259 1.90 14.58 -7.72
CA PHE A 259 2.53 13.68 -8.68
C PHE A 259 3.25 14.39 -9.83
N GLN A 260 2.98 15.67 -10.06
CA GLN A 260 3.73 16.50 -11.02
C GLN A 260 5.11 16.91 -10.53
N ARG A 261 5.48 16.56 -9.30
CA ARG A 261 6.82 16.87 -8.73
C ARG A 261 7.89 15.88 -9.15
N PHE A 262 7.51 14.77 -9.73
CA PHE A 262 8.39 13.64 -10.06
C PHE A 262 8.58 13.51 -11.60
#